data_fdf3a09c2e8398b3a56c7efa39eac13f
#
_entry.id   fdf3a09c2e8398b3a56c7efa39eac13f
#
_cell.length_a   1.000
_cell.length_b   1.000
_cell.length_c   1.000
_cell.angle_alpha   90.00
_cell.angle_beta   90.00
_cell.angle_gamma   90.00
#
_symmetry.space_group_name_H-M   'P 1'
#
loop_
_entity.id
_entity.type
_entity.pdbx_description
1 polymer ?
#
loop_
_entity_poly.entity_id
_entity_poly.type
_entity_poly.pdbx_seq_one_letter_code
_entity_poly.pdbx_strand_id
1 'polypeptide(L)'
;MKETDLIIIGAGPGGYKAAAYAAKHGLKVVIFEGAEVGGTCLNVGCIPTKTYVHSGSFTEARERMTQVVPQLRSGVESILSHPNISLVREKGVFVDANTVGDYTAKNIIIATGSTSKLIPVPGIDSPEVVDSTGLLNLETLPKRLCIIGAGVIGMEFASVFNRFGSEVTVIEFLKECLPAFDSDIAKRLRKQMEKAGITFNMSSGVKAIVSEASPSGKRTKVLFEQKGKELSVEADVILVATGRKPNTEGLNLEAAGITLAPNSTIPVDENFRILPNSPLKGEDTSQKVSPLRGDLEGSVFAIGDVNGRQMLAHAAEVQGIHVVNRILGIEDNIRFEVMPAAIFTNPEAACVGPSEDQLKEAGTPFECHKSFYRANGKALAMGETEGMVKLCCEPKEGRLLSAHIFGAHAADLVQEVTAYITLGATLRQLRETVHIHPTLSEVLIEVN
;
A
#
# COMPACT_ATOMS: atom_id res chain seq x y z
N MET A 1 -29.70 -8.87 21.79
CA MET A 1 -28.74 -8.71 20.70
C MET A 1 -29.49 -8.61 19.39
N LYS A 2 -29.01 -7.80 18.46
CA LYS A 2 -29.63 -7.57 17.14
C LYS A 2 -28.98 -8.49 16.12
N GLU A 3 -29.77 -9.24 15.35
CA GLU A 3 -29.25 -10.14 14.31
C GLU A 3 -29.06 -9.40 12.99
N THR A 4 -27.97 -9.73 12.28
CA THR A 4 -27.67 -9.27 10.92
C THR A 4 -27.01 -10.38 10.11
N ASP A 5 -26.91 -10.24 8.78
CA ASP A 5 -26.30 -11.28 7.93
C ASP A 5 -24.76 -11.19 7.93
N LEU A 6 -24.23 -9.96 8.04
CA LEU A 6 -22.81 -9.69 7.99
C LEU A 6 -22.44 -8.53 8.91
N ILE A 7 -21.37 -8.71 9.70
CA ILE A 7 -20.72 -7.63 10.44
C ILE A 7 -19.37 -7.31 9.79
N ILE A 8 -19.05 -6.02 9.67
CA ILE A 8 -17.75 -5.55 9.18
C ILE A 8 -17.15 -4.61 10.23
N ILE A 9 -15.88 -4.81 10.59
CA ILE A 9 -15.15 -3.97 11.54
C ILE A 9 -14.12 -3.16 10.77
N GLY A 10 -14.36 -1.84 10.64
CA GLY A 10 -13.57 -0.88 9.88
C GLY A 10 -14.20 -0.50 8.54
N ALA A 11 -14.36 0.81 8.30
CA ALA A 11 -14.91 1.39 7.08
C ALA A 11 -13.82 1.99 6.16
N GLY A 12 -12.62 1.39 6.15
CA GLY A 12 -11.59 1.65 5.13
C GLY A 12 -11.99 1.07 3.77
N PRO A 13 -11.11 1.17 2.72
CA PRO A 13 -11.42 0.73 1.35
C PRO A 13 -12.00 -0.69 1.27
N GLY A 14 -11.38 -1.65 1.94
CA GLY A 14 -11.90 -3.02 1.98
C GLY A 14 -13.28 -3.13 2.64
N GLY A 15 -13.46 -2.47 3.79
CA GLY A 15 -14.69 -2.58 4.57
C GLY A 15 -15.90 -1.92 3.90
N TYR A 16 -15.79 -0.65 3.46
CA TYR A 16 -16.94 0.02 2.85
C TYR A 16 -17.30 -0.56 1.47
N LYS A 17 -16.32 -1.05 0.70
CA LYS A 17 -16.59 -1.74 -0.58
C LYS A 17 -17.25 -3.08 -0.36
N ALA A 18 -16.78 -3.88 0.61
CA ALA A 18 -17.43 -5.13 0.99
C ALA A 18 -18.87 -4.91 1.46
N ALA A 19 -19.10 -3.88 2.32
CA ALA A 19 -20.45 -3.54 2.78
C ALA A 19 -21.38 -3.16 1.63
N ALA A 20 -20.91 -2.30 0.72
CA ALA A 20 -21.69 -1.89 -0.44
C ALA A 20 -22.04 -3.06 -1.36
N TYR A 21 -21.05 -3.93 -1.61
CA TYR A 21 -21.22 -5.10 -2.46
C TYR A 21 -22.19 -6.10 -1.84
N ALA A 22 -22.04 -6.42 -0.55
CA ALA A 22 -22.94 -7.31 0.19
C ALA A 22 -24.40 -6.78 0.22
N ALA A 23 -24.57 -5.48 0.51
CA ALA A 23 -25.88 -4.85 0.55
C ALA A 23 -26.61 -4.87 -0.80
N LYS A 24 -25.88 -4.67 -1.92
CA LYS A 24 -26.43 -4.80 -3.28
C LYS A 24 -26.90 -6.22 -3.60
N HIS A 25 -26.32 -7.24 -2.94
CA HIS A 25 -26.73 -8.64 -3.07
C HIS A 25 -27.76 -9.06 -2.02
N GLY A 26 -28.38 -8.09 -1.32
CA GLY A 26 -29.50 -8.31 -0.43
C GLY A 26 -29.15 -8.62 1.02
N LEU A 27 -27.86 -8.70 1.38
CA LEU A 27 -27.46 -8.94 2.77
C LEU A 27 -27.68 -7.68 3.62
N LYS A 28 -28.15 -7.89 4.86
CA LYS A 28 -28.17 -6.87 5.91
C LYS A 28 -26.78 -6.78 6.53
N VAL A 29 -26.18 -5.62 6.47
CA VAL A 29 -24.79 -5.38 6.91
C VAL A 29 -24.78 -4.39 8.07
N VAL A 30 -24.03 -4.72 9.11
CA VAL A 30 -23.63 -3.77 10.14
C VAL A 30 -22.13 -3.48 9.98
N ILE A 31 -21.77 -2.23 9.82
CA ILE A 31 -20.37 -1.81 9.70
C ILE A 31 -20.00 -0.89 10.86
N PHE A 32 -18.95 -1.24 11.59
CA PHE A 32 -18.39 -0.45 12.69
C PHE A 32 -17.25 0.41 12.19
N GLU A 33 -17.26 1.71 12.55
CA GLU A 33 -16.16 2.63 12.32
C GLU A 33 -16.00 3.60 13.49
N GLY A 34 -14.86 3.51 14.18
CA GLY A 34 -14.56 4.33 15.35
C GLY A 34 -13.94 5.69 15.04
N ALA A 35 -13.67 5.98 13.75
CA ALA A 35 -13.10 7.23 13.28
C ALA A 35 -13.89 7.71 12.02
N GLU A 36 -13.17 8.18 11.00
CA GLU A 36 -13.79 8.66 9.77
C GLU A 36 -13.91 7.55 8.71
N VAL A 37 -15.06 7.44 8.07
CA VAL A 37 -15.26 6.50 6.95
C VAL A 37 -14.28 6.79 5.81
N GLY A 38 -13.91 5.74 5.06
CA GLY A 38 -12.86 5.81 4.05
C GLY A 38 -11.47 5.42 4.57
N GLY A 39 -11.31 5.34 5.91
CA GLY A 39 -10.09 4.88 6.58
C GLY A 39 -8.84 5.70 6.25
N THR A 40 -7.68 5.12 6.46
CA THR A 40 -6.36 5.75 6.23
C THR A 40 -6.22 6.25 4.79
N CYS A 41 -6.54 5.43 3.80
CA CYS A 41 -6.30 5.76 2.39
C CYS A 41 -6.97 7.07 1.97
N LEU A 42 -8.25 7.25 2.30
CA LEU A 42 -9.00 8.42 1.91
C LEU A 42 -8.66 9.65 2.76
N ASN A 43 -8.52 9.47 4.08
CA ASN A 43 -8.46 10.62 5.00
C ASN A 43 -7.05 11.13 5.24
N VAL A 44 -6.05 10.23 5.35
CA VAL A 44 -4.69 10.56 5.79
C VAL A 44 -3.59 9.76 5.06
N GLY A 45 -3.90 9.22 3.88
CA GLY A 45 -2.98 8.35 3.13
C GLY A 45 -2.97 8.66 1.65
N CYS A 46 -3.48 7.72 0.83
CA CYS A 46 -3.37 7.76 -0.64
C CYS A 46 -3.90 9.07 -1.24
N ILE A 47 -5.13 9.46 -0.90
CA ILE A 47 -5.80 10.61 -1.51
C ILE A 47 -5.11 11.94 -1.16
N PRO A 48 -4.89 12.29 0.13
CA PRO A 48 -4.16 13.51 0.45
C PRO A 48 -2.74 13.51 -0.12
N THR A 49 -2.01 12.40 -0.10
CA THR A 49 -0.67 12.32 -0.68
C THR A 49 -0.71 12.60 -2.19
N LYS A 50 -1.66 12.00 -2.95
CA LYS A 50 -1.79 12.25 -4.40
C LYS A 50 -2.26 13.67 -4.70
N THR A 51 -3.03 14.29 -3.81
CA THR A 51 -3.33 15.72 -3.90
C THR A 51 -2.06 16.56 -3.81
N TYR A 52 -1.14 16.21 -2.90
CA TYR A 52 0.19 16.85 -2.81
C TYR A 52 1.03 16.60 -4.06
N VAL A 53 1.05 15.36 -4.58
CA VAL A 53 1.77 15.00 -5.81
C VAL A 53 1.33 15.85 -7.00
N HIS A 54 0.04 16.16 -7.13
CA HIS A 54 -0.53 16.91 -8.26
C HIS A 54 -0.77 18.40 -7.97
N SER A 55 -0.09 18.97 -6.96
CA SER A 55 -0.13 20.40 -6.65
C SER A 55 1.21 21.07 -6.95
N GLY A 56 1.17 22.33 -7.38
CA GLY A 56 2.37 23.09 -7.74
C GLY A 56 3.12 23.64 -6.52
N SER A 57 2.46 23.76 -5.36
CA SER A 57 3.07 24.27 -4.13
C SER A 57 2.48 23.63 -2.88
N PHE A 58 3.19 23.75 -1.76
CA PHE A 58 2.72 23.26 -0.45
C PHE A 58 1.38 23.91 -0.02
N THR A 59 1.22 25.22 -0.24
CA THR A 59 0.00 25.94 0.10
C THR A 59 -1.17 25.43 -0.73
N GLU A 60 -1.01 25.34 -2.05
CA GLU A 60 -2.04 24.77 -2.94
C GLU A 60 -2.41 23.34 -2.54
N ALA A 61 -1.44 22.51 -2.22
CA ALA A 61 -1.68 21.12 -1.82
C ALA A 61 -2.57 21.04 -0.58
N ARG A 62 -2.31 21.86 0.43
CA ARG A 62 -3.13 21.94 1.64
C ARG A 62 -4.54 22.42 1.35
N GLU A 63 -4.69 23.49 0.58
CA GLU A 63 -6.01 24.02 0.19
C GLU A 63 -6.84 22.98 -0.58
N ARG A 64 -6.24 22.32 -1.56
CA ARG A 64 -6.91 21.25 -2.32
C ARG A 64 -7.29 20.07 -1.44
N MET A 65 -6.42 19.67 -0.51
CA MET A 65 -6.72 18.57 0.42
C MET A 65 -7.97 18.83 1.24
N THR A 66 -8.21 20.11 1.70
CA THR A 66 -9.42 20.47 2.46
C THR A 66 -10.71 20.39 1.63
N GLN A 67 -10.61 20.32 0.32
CA GLN A 67 -11.75 20.14 -0.59
C GLN A 67 -11.93 18.69 -1.03
N VAL A 68 -10.84 18.04 -1.46
CA VAL A 68 -10.85 16.68 -2.05
C VAL A 68 -11.25 15.64 -1.02
N VAL A 69 -10.65 15.68 0.18
CA VAL A 69 -10.90 14.65 1.21
C VAL A 69 -12.35 14.66 1.69
N PRO A 70 -12.96 15.81 2.08
CA PRO A 70 -14.36 15.83 2.48
C PRO A 70 -15.33 15.44 1.36
N GLN A 71 -15.05 15.83 0.11
CA GLN A 71 -15.87 15.45 -1.04
C GLN A 71 -15.93 13.92 -1.21
N LEU A 72 -14.78 13.27 -1.16
CA LEU A 72 -14.71 11.79 -1.29
C LEU A 72 -15.31 11.09 -0.07
N ARG A 73 -15.12 11.64 1.15
CA ARG A 73 -15.74 11.11 2.36
C ARG A 73 -17.26 11.15 2.27
N SER A 74 -17.83 12.23 1.81
CA SER A 74 -19.27 12.36 1.55
C SER A 74 -19.76 11.30 0.54
N GLY A 75 -18.95 10.99 -0.49
CA GLY A 75 -19.23 9.90 -1.41
C GLY A 75 -19.30 8.53 -0.72
N VAL A 76 -18.36 8.25 0.21
CA VAL A 76 -18.39 7.00 1.00
C VAL A 76 -19.60 6.98 1.95
N GLU A 77 -19.92 8.11 2.60
CA GLU A 77 -21.13 8.21 3.45
C GLU A 77 -22.41 7.95 2.65
N SER A 78 -22.51 8.48 1.43
CA SER A 78 -23.61 8.19 0.53
C SER A 78 -23.71 6.70 0.18
N ILE A 79 -22.59 6.02 -0.08
CA ILE A 79 -22.55 4.56 -0.29
C ILE A 79 -23.06 3.81 0.94
N LEU A 80 -22.62 4.20 2.13
CA LEU A 80 -22.97 3.57 3.39
C LEU A 80 -24.40 3.92 3.87
N SER A 81 -25.09 4.87 3.23
CA SER A 81 -26.52 5.18 3.49
C SER A 81 -27.49 4.20 2.84
N HIS A 82 -27.01 3.15 2.17
CA HIS A 82 -27.87 2.12 1.58
C HIS A 82 -28.78 1.48 2.64
N PRO A 83 -30.10 1.22 2.34
CA PRO A 83 -31.08 0.71 3.32
C PRO A 83 -30.65 -0.56 4.04
N ASN A 84 -29.85 -1.41 3.40
CA ASN A 84 -29.33 -2.65 3.98
C ASN A 84 -28.03 -2.47 4.77
N ILE A 85 -27.53 -1.25 4.95
CA ILE A 85 -26.32 -0.97 5.72
C ILE A 85 -26.66 -0.15 6.97
N SER A 86 -26.22 -0.63 8.11
CA SER A 86 -26.27 0.09 9.38
C SER A 86 -24.84 0.49 9.78
N LEU A 87 -24.52 1.78 9.66
CA LEU A 87 -23.22 2.31 10.10
C LEU A 87 -23.28 2.60 11.60
N VAL A 88 -22.43 1.93 12.37
CA VAL A 88 -22.23 2.14 13.81
C VAL A 88 -20.93 2.93 13.99
N ARG A 89 -21.05 4.19 14.49
CA ARG A 89 -19.91 5.09 14.69
C ARG A 89 -19.21 4.83 16.04
N GLU A 90 -18.75 3.59 16.18
CA GLU A 90 -18.04 3.09 17.36
C GLU A 90 -17.00 2.04 16.92
N LYS A 91 -16.03 1.80 17.76
CA LYS A 91 -15.06 0.72 17.54
C LYS A 91 -15.74 -0.64 17.73
N GLY A 92 -15.68 -1.48 16.72
CA GLY A 92 -16.17 -2.85 16.82
C GLY A 92 -15.29 -3.69 17.74
N VAL A 93 -15.89 -4.26 18.80
CA VAL A 93 -15.20 -5.08 19.79
C VAL A 93 -15.92 -6.42 19.90
N PHE A 94 -15.19 -7.53 19.80
CA PHE A 94 -15.76 -8.86 19.95
C PHE A 94 -16.24 -9.11 21.39
N VAL A 95 -17.45 -9.63 21.51
CA VAL A 95 -18.02 -10.17 22.74
C VAL A 95 -17.80 -11.68 22.82
N ASP A 96 -17.98 -12.34 21.69
CA ASP A 96 -17.69 -13.75 21.42
C ASP A 96 -17.40 -13.98 19.93
N ALA A 97 -17.31 -15.23 19.47
CA ALA A 97 -16.95 -15.59 18.10
C ALA A 97 -17.89 -15.04 17.01
N ASN A 98 -19.15 -14.76 17.37
CA ASN A 98 -20.21 -14.36 16.44
C ASN A 98 -20.81 -12.99 16.78
N THR A 99 -20.34 -12.33 17.85
CA THR A 99 -20.95 -11.13 18.40
C THR A 99 -19.92 -9.99 18.47
N VAL A 100 -20.27 -8.84 17.88
CA VAL A 100 -19.51 -7.59 17.95
C VAL A 100 -20.43 -6.49 18.49
N GLY A 101 -20.06 -5.89 19.63
CA GLY A 101 -20.94 -4.95 20.33
C GLY A 101 -22.30 -5.56 20.61
N ASP A 102 -23.38 -4.90 20.16
CA ASP A 102 -24.77 -5.36 20.35
C ASP A 102 -25.30 -6.25 19.20
N TYR A 103 -24.47 -6.60 18.23
CA TYR A 103 -24.88 -7.31 17.03
C TYR A 103 -24.27 -8.69 16.92
N THR A 104 -25.09 -9.64 16.44
CA THR A 104 -24.69 -11.02 16.18
C THR A 104 -24.86 -11.33 14.68
N ALA A 105 -23.86 -11.98 14.08
CA ALA A 105 -23.91 -12.42 12.70
C ALA A 105 -23.23 -13.78 12.51
N LYS A 106 -23.64 -14.50 11.46
CA LYS A 106 -22.94 -15.73 11.05
C LYS A 106 -21.54 -15.42 10.48
N ASN A 107 -21.39 -14.29 9.78
CA ASN A 107 -20.14 -13.93 9.13
C ASN A 107 -19.64 -12.57 9.62
N ILE A 108 -18.33 -12.48 9.89
CA ILE A 108 -17.70 -11.25 10.35
C ILE A 108 -16.46 -10.99 9.50
N ILE A 109 -16.27 -9.75 9.03
CA ILE A 109 -15.08 -9.31 8.31
C ILE A 109 -14.32 -8.29 9.16
N ILE A 110 -13.07 -8.59 9.48
CA ILE A 110 -12.13 -7.65 10.12
C ILE A 110 -11.39 -6.89 9.01
N ALA A 111 -11.61 -5.58 8.92
CA ALA A 111 -11.05 -4.67 7.91
C ALA A 111 -10.41 -3.44 8.55
N THR A 112 -9.79 -3.62 9.72
CA THR A 112 -9.29 -2.53 10.59
C THR A 112 -8.01 -1.87 10.10
N GLY A 113 -7.37 -2.42 9.07
CA GLY A 113 -6.21 -1.82 8.43
C GLY A 113 -4.95 -1.81 9.29
N SER A 114 -4.18 -0.73 9.21
CA SER A 114 -2.88 -0.58 9.87
C SER A 114 -2.60 0.87 10.26
N THR A 115 -1.60 1.07 11.15
CA THR A 115 -1.04 2.37 11.54
C THR A 115 0.45 2.45 11.23
N SER A 116 1.04 3.63 11.31
CA SER A 116 2.49 3.83 11.17
C SER A 116 3.25 3.09 12.27
N LYS A 117 4.36 2.43 11.89
CA LYS A 117 5.26 1.75 12.82
C LYS A 117 6.43 2.67 13.16
N LEU A 118 6.54 3.03 14.43
CA LEU A 118 7.70 3.77 14.95
C LEU A 118 8.86 2.81 15.25
N ILE A 119 10.09 3.33 15.13
CA ILE A 119 11.31 2.61 15.52
C ILE A 119 11.64 2.90 17.00
N PRO A 120 12.14 1.93 17.77
CA PRO A 120 12.45 2.12 19.19
C PRO A 120 13.84 2.76 19.37
N VAL A 121 13.96 4.05 19.04
CA VAL A 121 15.20 4.81 19.23
C VAL A 121 14.98 5.97 20.20
N PRO A 122 16.01 6.37 20.99
CA PRO A 122 15.93 7.55 21.84
C PRO A 122 15.51 8.80 21.05
N GLY A 123 14.61 9.58 21.61
CA GLY A 123 14.12 10.82 21.01
C GLY A 123 13.02 10.66 19.96
N ILE A 124 12.48 9.46 19.76
CA ILE A 124 11.38 9.20 18.81
C ILE A 124 10.09 9.97 19.15
N ASP A 125 9.90 10.29 20.44
CA ASP A 125 8.74 11.06 20.92
C ASP A 125 8.96 12.58 20.86
N SER A 126 10.02 13.06 20.22
CA SER A 126 10.28 14.49 20.06
C SER A 126 9.21 15.14 19.20
N PRO A 127 8.80 16.40 19.48
CA PRO A 127 7.71 17.07 18.75
C PRO A 127 8.01 17.32 17.27
N GLU A 128 9.27 17.28 16.86
CA GLU A 128 9.70 17.39 15.46
C GLU A 128 9.56 16.07 14.69
N VAL A 129 9.27 14.96 15.39
CA VAL A 129 9.07 13.65 14.78
C VAL A 129 7.60 13.44 14.47
N VAL A 130 7.33 13.12 13.23
CA VAL A 130 5.97 12.86 12.73
C VAL A 130 5.91 11.56 11.94
N ASP A 131 4.73 10.98 11.88
CA ASP A 131 4.40 9.96 10.90
C ASP A 131 3.83 10.61 9.61
N SER A 132 3.38 9.80 8.66
CA SER A 132 2.79 10.30 7.41
C SER A 132 1.55 11.17 7.63
N THR A 133 0.75 10.88 8.64
CA THR A 133 -0.41 11.69 9.01
C THR A 133 0.00 13.06 9.55
N GLY A 134 0.96 13.07 10.46
CA GLY A 134 1.52 14.31 11.01
C GLY A 134 2.16 15.19 9.94
N LEU A 135 2.87 14.58 8.96
CA LEU A 135 3.49 15.31 7.86
C LEU A 135 2.45 16.00 6.95
N LEU A 136 1.34 15.34 6.64
CA LEU A 136 0.23 15.92 5.86
C LEU A 136 -0.49 17.06 6.59
N ASN A 137 -0.43 17.09 7.92
CA ASN A 137 -1.06 18.09 8.76
C ASN A 137 -0.15 19.29 9.10
N LEU A 138 1.07 19.34 8.60
CA LEU A 138 1.95 20.50 8.82
C LEU A 138 1.31 21.79 8.31
N GLU A 139 1.46 22.86 9.08
CA GLU A 139 0.95 24.19 8.69
C GLU A 139 1.95 24.96 7.81
N THR A 140 3.22 24.67 7.93
CA THR A 140 4.30 25.33 7.21
C THR A 140 5.24 24.32 6.56
N LEU A 141 5.74 24.67 5.38
CA LEU A 141 6.73 23.85 4.69
C LEU A 141 8.04 23.83 5.51
N PRO A 142 8.56 22.68 5.95
CA PRO A 142 9.85 22.61 6.63
C PRO A 142 10.97 22.93 5.64
N LYS A 143 11.98 23.68 6.08
CA LYS A 143 13.16 23.95 5.24
C LYS A 143 14.00 22.69 5.07
N ARG A 144 14.17 21.91 6.15
CA ARG A 144 14.95 20.65 6.18
C ARG A 144 14.04 19.52 6.66
N LEU A 145 13.81 18.55 5.79
CA LEU A 145 13.04 17.34 6.08
C LEU A 145 13.98 16.14 6.09
N CYS A 146 14.08 15.46 7.23
CA CYS A 146 14.73 14.14 7.31
C CYS A 146 13.67 13.04 7.26
N ILE A 147 13.84 12.06 6.39
CA ILE A 147 12.94 10.92 6.23
C ILE A 147 13.68 9.66 6.64
N ILE A 148 13.13 8.92 7.61
CA ILE A 148 13.65 7.63 8.06
C ILE A 148 12.83 6.53 7.39
N GLY A 149 13.44 5.82 6.43
CA GLY A 149 12.84 4.78 5.61
C GLY A 149 12.59 5.21 4.16
N ALA A 150 13.14 4.45 3.21
CA ALA A 150 12.99 4.64 1.77
C ALA A 150 12.01 3.63 1.14
N GLY A 151 10.94 3.29 1.85
CA GLY A 151 9.77 2.59 1.33
C GLY A 151 8.87 3.52 0.50
N VAL A 152 7.72 3.02 0.02
CA VAL A 152 6.78 3.77 -0.83
C VAL A 152 6.42 5.13 -0.22
N ILE A 153 6.02 5.16 1.05
CA ILE A 153 5.61 6.39 1.74
C ILE A 153 6.77 7.40 1.83
N GLY A 154 7.95 6.94 2.26
CA GLY A 154 9.12 7.81 2.39
C GLY A 154 9.56 8.40 1.07
N MET A 155 9.56 7.62 0.00
CA MET A 155 9.96 8.05 -1.34
C MET A 155 8.96 9.04 -1.97
N GLU A 156 7.64 8.81 -1.81
CA GLU A 156 6.62 9.76 -2.28
C GLU A 156 6.78 11.13 -1.61
N PHE A 157 6.89 11.15 -0.27
CA PHE A 157 7.09 12.41 0.46
C PHE A 157 8.44 13.06 0.16
N ALA A 158 9.51 12.27 -0.02
CA ALA A 158 10.81 12.81 -0.44
C ALA A 158 10.69 13.56 -1.78
N SER A 159 10.02 12.97 -2.78
CA SER A 159 9.77 13.56 -4.08
C SER A 159 8.96 14.85 -3.98
N VAL A 160 7.84 14.81 -3.25
CA VAL A 160 6.90 15.94 -3.14
C VAL A 160 7.51 17.11 -2.39
N PHE A 161 8.09 16.89 -1.20
CA PHE A 161 8.63 17.96 -0.37
C PHE A 161 9.87 18.60 -1.00
N ASN A 162 10.71 17.80 -1.67
CA ASN A 162 11.83 18.34 -2.45
C ASN A 162 11.33 19.27 -3.56
N ARG A 163 10.28 18.88 -4.30
CA ARG A 163 9.67 19.72 -5.34
C ARG A 163 9.07 21.01 -4.77
N PHE A 164 8.53 20.98 -3.55
CA PHE A 164 8.04 22.19 -2.87
C PHE A 164 9.16 23.11 -2.34
N GLY A 165 10.41 22.64 -2.36
CA GLY A 165 11.59 23.44 -1.99
C GLY A 165 12.20 23.11 -0.63
N SER A 166 11.81 22.00 0.01
CA SER A 166 12.50 21.49 1.19
C SER A 166 13.84 20.84 0.79
N GLU A 167 14.87 21.04 1.62
CA GLU A 167 16.08 20.22 1.60
C GLU A 167 15.74 18.86 2.22
N VAL A 168 15.79 17.79 1.41
CA VAL A 168 15.36 16.47 1.82
C VAL A 168 16.52 15.51 1.96
N THR A 169 16.63 14.88 3.13
CA THR A 169 17.57 13.78 3.40
C THR A 169 16.82 12.52 3.78
N VAL A 170 17.10 11.42 3.11
CA VAL A 170 16.53 10.09 3.36
C VAL A 170 17.60 9.20 4.01
N ILE A 171 17.26 8.55 5.12
CA ILE A 171 18.09 7.56 5.82
C ILE A 171 17.42 6.20 5.70
N GLU A 172 18.09 5.23 5.09
CA GLU A 172 17.57 3.90 4.84
C GLU A 172 18.52 2.82 5.36
N PHE A 173 17.96 1.88 6.11
CA PHE A 173 18.70 0.76 6.67
C PHE A 173 19.14 -0.25 5.60
N LEU A 174 18.32 -0.48 4.60
CA LEU A 174 18.60 -1.39 3.50
C LEU A 174 19.64 -0.81 2.52
N LYS A 175 20.18 -1.68 1.68
CA LYS A 175 21.14 -1.30 0.64
C LYS A 175 20.52 -0.51 -0.51
N GLU A 176 19.22 -0.71 -0.77
CA GLU A 176 18.47 -0.01 -1.81
C GLU A 176 17.07 0.36 -1.30
N CYS A 177 16.48 1.39 -1.88
CA CYS A 177 15.10 1.80 -1.63
C CYS A 177 14.10 0.80 -2.23
N LEU A 178 12.83 0.91 -1.85
CA LEU A 178 11.70 0.18 -2.44
C LEU A 178 11.94 -1.34 -2.55
N PRO A 179 12.15 -2.05 -1.46
CA PRO A 179 12.52 -3.48 -1.48
C PRO A 179 11.47 -4.40 -2.14
N ALA A 180 10.24 -3.92 -2.32
CA ALA A 180 9.18 -4.65 -3.03
C ALA A 180 9.21 -4.45 -4.56
N PHE A 181 10.04 -3.55 -5.07
CA PHE A 181 10.19 -3.28 -6.49
C PHE A 181 11.40 -4.01 -7.08
N ASP A 182 11.43 -4.14 -8.40
CA ASP A 182 12.61 -4.62 -9.12
C ASP A 182 13.83 -3.73 -8.82
N SER A 183 14.96 -4.33 -8.50
CA SER A 183 16.17 -3.63 -8.04
C SER A 183 16.75 -2.64 -9.08
N ASP A 184 16.61 -2.94 -10.39
CA ASP A 184 17.05 -2.03 -11.47
C ASP A 184 16.14 -0.77 -11.50
N ILE A 185 14.82 -0.95 -11.35
CA ILE A 185 13.86 0.15 -11.26
C ILE A 185 14.10 1.01 -10.02
N ALA A 186 14.21 0.39 -8.84
CA ALA A 186 14.44 1.12 -7.58
C ALA A 186 15.72 1.97 -7.64
N LYS A 187 16.82 1.38 -8.13
CA LYS A 187 18.09 2.06 -8.29
C LYS A 187 18.04 3.23 -9.28
N ARG A 188 17.30 3.10 -10.40
CA ARG A 188 17.13 4.17 -11.38
C ARG A 188 16.31 5.32 -10.82
N LEU A 189 15.20 5.00 -10.14
CA LEU A 189 14.37 6.00 -9.48
C LEU A 189 15.18 6.79 -8.44
N ARG A 190 15.89 6.10 -7.53
CA ARG A 190 16.74 6.76 -6.53
C ARG A 190 17.76 7.70 -7.18
N LYS A 191 18.47 7.24 -8.21
CA LYS A 191 19.43 8.09 -8.94
C LYS A 191 18.80 9.33 -9.56
N GLN A 192 17.57 9.22 -10.04
CA GLN A 192 16.85 10.37 -10.59
C GLN A 192 16.45 11.35 -9.48
N MET A 193 16.02 10.85 -8.33
CA MET A 193 15.73 11.68 -7.17
C MET A 193 17.01 12.33 -6.58
N GLU A 194 18.16 11.64 -6.62
CA GLU A 194 19.48 12.22 -6.27
C GLU A 194 19.84 13.39 -7.21
N LYS A 195 19.61 13.24 -8.52
CA LYS A 195 19.81 14.33 -9.49
C LYS A 195 18.86 15.51 -9.23
N ALA A 196 17.68 15.27 -8.71
CA ALA A 196 16.72 16.31 -8.30
C ALA A 196 17.10 17.01 -6.99
N GLY A 197 18.18 16.59 -6.32
CA GLY A 197 18.71 17.24 -5.11
C GLY A 197 18.41 16.56 -3.79
N ILE A 198 17.80 15.37 -3.80
CA ILE A 198 17.52 14.60 -2.58
C ILE A 198 18.79 13.84 -2.15
N THR A 199 19.16 13.95 -0.89
CA THR A 199 20.30 13.21 -0.32
C THR A 199 19.84 11.85 0.22
N PHE A 200 20.49 10.76 -0.20
CA PHE A 200 20.22 9.41 0.28
C PHE A 200 21.39 8.85 1.09
N ASN A 201 21.12 8.40 2.31
CA ASN A 201 22.04 7.66 3.16
C ASN A 201 21.55 6.20 3.25
N MET A 202 21.98 5.37 2.29
CA MET A 202 21.64 3.95 2.23
C MET A 202 22.54 3.12 3.15
N SER A 203 22.10 1.95 3.57
CA SER A 203 22.79 1.07 4.53
C SER A 203 23.12 1.80 5.84
N SER A 204 22.17 2.58 6.34
CA SER A 204 22.35 3.49 7.48
C SER A 204 21.32 3.21 8.57
N GLY A 205 21.79 2.90 9.76
CA GLY A 205 20.95 2.62 10.93
C GLY A 205 20.81 3.86 11.83
N VAL A 206 19.60 4.38 12.00
CA VAL A 206 19.32 5.46 12.96
C VAL A 206 19.57 4.98 14.37
N LYS A 207 20.28 5.77 15.19
CA LYS A 207 20.66 5.49 16.57
C LYS A 207 19.87 6.32 17.59
N ALA A 208 19.67 7.59 17.30
CA ALA A 208 18.95 8.50 18.20
C ALA A 208 18.50 9.77 17.45
N ILE A 209 17.51 10.45 18.02
CA ILE A 209 17.10 11.79 17.66
C ILE A 209 17.43 12.68 18.86
N VAL A 210 18.21 13.71 18.67
CA VAL A 210 18.66 14.59 19.74
C VAL A 210 18.31 16.05 19.42
N SER A 211 17.85 16.76 20.45
CA SER A 211 17.57 18.19 20.35
C SER A 211 18.49 18.97 21.26
N GLU A 212 19.18 19.94 20.73
CA GLU A 212 20.14 20.78 21.43
C GLU A 212 19.64 22.23 21.43
N ALA A 213 19.83 22.92 22.55
CA ALA A 213 19.64 24.37 22.58
C ALA A 213 20.75 25.07 21.76
N SER A 214 20.38 26.02 20.93
CA SER A 214 21.28 26.78 20.06
C SER A 214 20.95 28.27 20.20
N PRO A 215 21.93 29.17 19.98
CA PRO A 215 21.68 30.64 19.97
C PRO A 215 20.60 31.08 18.98
N SER A 216 20.37 30.29 17.91
CA SER A 216 19.35 30.53 16.89
C SER A 216 18.05 29.77 17.14
N GLY A 217 17.85 29.15 18.31
CA GLY A 217 16.70 28.33 18.66
C GLY A 217 17.09 26.85 18.86
N LYS A 218 16.09 25.99 18.96
CA LYS A 218 16.27 24.54 19.10
C LYS A 218 16.77 23.95 17.77
N ARG A 219 17.77 23.06 17.82
CA ARG A 219 18.27 22.28 16.69
C ARG A 219 18.04 20.82 16.94
N THR A 220 17.35 20.15 16.02
CA THR A 220 17.13 18.71 16.10
C THR A 220 18.00 18.00 15.07
N LYS A 221 18.67 16.92 15.52
CA LYS A 221 19.57 16.11 14.69
C LYS A 221 19.16 14.65 14.77
N VAL A 222 19.22 13.97 13.62
CA VAL A 222 19.14 12.51 13.54
C VAL A 222 20.56 11.96 13.51
N LEU A 223 20.91 11.15 14.52
CA LEU A 223 22.18 10.45 14.59
C LEU A 223 22.03 9.07 13.97
N PHE A 224 22.94 8.69 13.10
CA PHE A 224 22.91 7.39 12.43
C PHE A 224 24.31 6.86 12.16
N GLU A 225 24.41 5.56 11.97
CA GLU A 225 25.65 4.87 11.62
C GLU A 225 25.61 4.45 10.14
N GLN A 226 26.67 4.77 9.40
CA GLN A 226 26.88 4.31 8.03
C GLN A 226 28.30 3.80 7.87
N LYS A 227 28.47 2.52 7.47
CA LYS A 227 29.77 1.87 7.27
C LYS A 227 30.72 2.01 8.49
N GLY A 228 30.18 1.87 9.69
CA GLY A 228 30.93 1.97 10.95
C GLY A 228 31.32 3.40 11.36
N LYS A 229 30.80 4.42 10.69
CA LYS A 229 30.99 5.84 11.05
C LYS A 229 29.69 6.42 11.58
N GLU A 230 29.79 7.16 12.67
CA GLU A 230 28.68 7.95 13.20
C GLU A 230 28.57 9.25 12.40
N LEU A 231 27.38 9.52 11.93
CA LEU A 231 27.01 10.70 11.15
C LEU A 231 25.77 11.35 11.76
N SER A 232 25.51 12.59 11.39
CA SER A 232 24.28 13.28 11.79
C SER A 232 23.75 14.16 10.67
N VAL A 233 22.43 14.34 10.66
CA VAL A 233 21.75 15.32 9.80
C VAL A 233 20.84 16.20 10.64
N GLU A 234 20.88 17.52 10.41
CA GLU A 234 19.95 18.47 11.02
C GLU A 234 18.62 18.44 10.28
N ALA A 235 17.50 18.51 11.02
CA ALA A 235 16.17 18.56 10.45
C ALA A 235 15.25 19.48 11.26
N ASP A 236 14.32 20.13 10.58
CA ASP A 236 13.22 20.88 11.20
C ASP A 236 12.02 19.97 11.47
N VAL A 237 11.82 18.97 10.59
CA VAL A 237 10.83 17.89 10.74
C VAL A 237 11.47 16.56 10.36
N ILE A 238 11.12 15.52 11.09
CA ILE A 238 11.59 14.15 10.87
C ILE A 238 10.38 13.26 10.62
N LEU A 239 10.28 12.71 9.40
CA LEU A 239 9.26 11.73 9.04
C LEU A 239 9.77 10.32 9.36
N VAL A 240 9.00 9.55 10.13
CA VAL A 240 9.24 8.11 10.31
C VAL A 240 8.33 7.33 9.35
N ALA A 241 8.94 6.70 8.35
CA ALA A 241 8.28 5.93 7.29
C ALA A 241 8.83 4.49 7.19
N THR A 242 9.07 3.84 8.33
CA THR A 242 9.74 2.54 8.46
C THR A 242 8.79 1.33 8.37
N GLY A 243 7.58 1.56 7.89
CA GLY A 243 6.57 0.53 7.69
C GLY A 243 5.29 0.76 8.49
N ARG A 244 4.42 -0.26 8.50
CA ARG A 244 3.09 -0.19 9.12
C ARG A 244 2.88 -1.37 10.07
N LYS A 245 2.03 -1.17 11.07
CA LYS A 245 1.64 -2.17 12.08
C LYS A 245 0.13 -2.44 11.92
N PRO A 246 -0.31 -3.71 11.86
CA PRO A 246 -1.73 -4.07 11.82
C PRO A 246 -2.51 -3.51 13.01
N ASN A 247 -3.75 -3.07 12.77
CA ASN A 247 -4.66 -2.58 13.81
C ASN A 247 -5.46 -3.73 14.43
N THR A 248 -4.86 -4.39 15.40
CA THR A 248 -5.47 -5.53 16.12
C THR A 248 -5.77 -5.20 17.58
N GLU A 249 -5.25 -4.11 18.10
CA GLU A 249 -5.40 -3.70 19.50
C GLU A 249 -6.83 -3.22 19.82
N GLY A 250 -7.37 -3.67 20.95
CA GLY A 250 -8.67 -3.29 21.48
C GLY A 250 -9.86 -3.88 20.72
N LEU A 251 -9.66 -4.92 19.89
CA LEU A 251 -10.73 -5.67 19.24
C LEU A 251 -11.26 -6.82 20.07
N ASN A 252 -10.57 -7.18 21.18
CA ASN A 252 -10.86 -8.36 22.02
C ASN A 252 -10.89 -9.68 21.20
N LEU A 253 -9.85 -9.86 20.38
CA LEU A 253 -9.73 -11.01 19.47
C LEU A 253 -9.75 -12.36 20.19
N GLU A 254 -9.30 -12.41 21.44
CA GLU A 254 -9.31 -13.62 22.26
C GLU A 254 -10.71 -14.13 22.50
N ALA A 255 -11.71 -13.23 22.67
CA ALA A 255 -13.11 -13.62 22.82
C ALA A 255 -13.66 -14.32 21.58
N ALA A 256 -13.10 -14.06 20.42
CA ALA A 256 -13.42 -14.74 19.16
C ALA A 256 -12.49 -15.95 18.88
N GLY A 257 -11.60 -16.32 19.79
CA GLY A 257 -10.62 -17.40 19.61
C GLY A 257 -9.55 -17.12 18.56
N ILE A 258 -9.29 -15.85 18.25
CA ILE A 258 -8.34 -15.42 17.22
C ILE A 258 -6.96 -15.20 17.82
N THR A 259 -5.96 -15.88 17.28
CA THR A 259 -4.54 -15.75 17.68
C THR A 259 -3.76 -14.99 16.61
N LEU A 260 -2.94 -14.03 17.04
CA LEU A 260 -2.09 -13.23 16.16
C LEU A 260 -0.78 -13.96 15.82
N ALA A 261 -0.27 -13.73 14.63
CA ALA A 261 1.08 -14.08 14.25
C ALA A 261 2.12 -13.20 15.00
N PRO A 262 3.41 -13.60 15.07
CA PRO A 262 4.46 -12.84 15.76
C PRO A 262 4.63 -11.39 15.30
N ASN A 263 4.27 -11.09 14.06
CA ASN A 263 4.27 -9.75 13.47
C ASN A 263 2.97 -8.97 13.70
N SER A 264 2.09 -9.46 14.61
CA SER A 264 0.79 -8.90 14.97
C SER A 264 -0.25 -8.92 13.84
N THR A 265 -0.05 -9.66 12.76
CA THR A 265 -1.06 -9.87 11.73
C THR A 265 -2.05 -10.95 12.13
N ILE A 266 -3.24 -10.94 11.53
CA ILE A 266 -4.23 -12.01 11.65
C ILE A 266 -3.95 -13.04 10.55
N PRO A 267 -3.56 -14.30 10.89
CA PRO A 267 -3.31 -15.34 9.90
C PRO A 267 -4.59 -15.77 9.19
N VAL A 268 -4.54 -15.88 7.87
CA VAL A 268 -5.68 -16.27 7.03
C VAL A 268 -5.28 -17.30 5.97
N ASP A 269 -6.24 -18.12 5.57
CA ASP A 269 -6.12 -19.02 4.40
C ASP A 269 -6.21 -18.26 3.06
N GLU A 270 -6.18 -18.99 1.95
CA GLU A 270 -6.28 -18.44 0.59
C GLU A 270 -7.57 -17.66 0.32
N ASN A 271 -8.63 -17.93 1.07
CA ASN A 271 -9.93 -17.26 1.00
C ASN A 271 -10.12 -16.17 2.07
N PHE A 272 -9.04 -15.76 2.74
CA PHE A 272 -9.02 -14.75 3.82
C PHE A 272 -9.81 -15.15 5.07
N ARG A 273 -10.18 -16.43 5.23
CA ARG A 273 -10.78 -16.97 6.45
C ARG A 273 -9.68 -17.09 7.52
N ILE A 274 -9.99 -16.71 8.75
CA ILE A 274 -9.06 -16.80 9.88
C ILE A 274 -8.85 -18.26 10.24
N LEU A 275 -7.57 -18.64 10.37
CA LEU A 275 -7.18 -20.00 10.74
C LEU A 275 -7.42 -20.20 12.24
N PRO A 276 -8.22 -21.20 12.65
CA PRO A 276 -8.37 -21.54 14.06
C PRO A 276 -7.04 -22.11 14.58
N ASN A 277 -6.52 -21.53 15.66
CA ASN A 277 -5.37 -22.05 16.45
C ASN A 277 -4.28 -22.76 15.62
N SER A 278 -3.46 -22.02 14.89
CA SER A 278 -2.24 -22.60 14.30
C SER A 278 -1.22 -22.84 15.43
N PRO A 279 -0.79 -24.08 15.71
CA PRO A 279 0.27 -24.33 16.68
C PRO A 279 1.56 -23.66 16.20
N LEU A 280 2.06 -22.72 16.98
CA LEU A 280 3.39 -22.13 16.83
C LEU A 280 4.41 -23.22 17.14
N LYS A 281 4.88 -23.99 16.15
CA LYS A 281 6.21 -24.57 15.96
C LYS A 281 6.19 -25.82 15.09
N GLY A 282 6.84 -25.74 13.93
CA GLY A 282 7.61 -26.86 13.37
C GLY A 282 6.86 -28.00 12.70
N GLU A 283 5.57 -27.86 12.34
CA GLU A 283 4.90 -28.88 11.55
C GLU A 283 4.71 -28.42 10.11
N ASP A 284 5.09 -29.34 9.22
CA ASP A 284 5.06 -29.27 7.77
C ASP A 284 3.69 -28.77 7.24
N THR A 285 3.66 -27.57 6.64
CA THR A 285 2.48 -26.97 6.04
C THR A 285 2.03 -27.65 4.73
N SER A 286 2.52 -28.85 4.44
CA SER A 286 2.15 -29.63 3.26
C SER A 286 0.84 -30.41 3.38
N GLN A 287 0.14 -30.39 4.52
CA GLN A 287 -1.20 -30.92 4.58
C GLN A 287 -2.17 -29.94 3.88
N LYS A 288 -2.46 -30.25 2.62
CA LYS A 288 -3.62 -29.73 1.90
C LYS A 288 -4.83 -29.84 2.80
N VAL A 289 -5.25 -28.73 3.42
CA VAL A 289 -6.57 -28.62 4.01
C VAL A 289 -7.54 -28.87 2.86
N SER A 290 -8.22 -30.03 2.90
CA SER A 290 -9.22 -30.44 1.93
C SER A 290 -10.20 -29.28 1.72
N PRO A 291 -10.64 -28.98 0.49
CA PRO A 291 -11.67 -27.98 0.28
C PRO A 291 -12.94 -28.50 0.98
N LEU A 292 -13.25 -27.96 2.14
CA LEU A 292 -14.49 -28.22 2.84
C LEU A 292 -15.63 -27.68 1.96
N ARG A 293 -16.14 -28.53 1.10
CA ARG A 293 -17.53 -28.49 0.68
C ARG A 293 -18.35 -28.86 1.93
N GLY A 294 -18.98 -27.88 2.53
CA GLY A 294 -19.90 -28.10 3.64
C GLY A 294 -19.78 -27.03 4.71
N ASP A 295 -20.83 -26.26 4.83
CA ASP A 295 -21.22 -25.43 5.96
C ASP A 295 -20.30 -24.26 6.33
N LEU A 296 -20.47 -23.14 5.62
CA LEU A 296 -20.04 -21.79 6.02
C LEU A 296 -20.87 -21.26 7.21
N GLU A 297 -21.22 -22.14 8.18
CA GLU A 297 -21.87 -21.70 9.40
C GLU A 297 -20.84 -21.05 10.33
N GLY A 298 -20.85 -19.70 10.35
CA GLY A 298 -20.09 -18.91 11.28
C GLY A 298 -18.60 -18.77 10.94
N SER A 299 -18.26 -17.92 9.98
CA SER A 299 -16.85 -17.68 9.60
C SER A 299 -16.41 -16.23 9.88
N VAL A 300 -15.21 -16.09 10.45
CA VAL A 300 -14.55 -14.80 10.61
C VAL A 300 -13.44 -14.68 9.55
N PHE A 301 -13.41 -13.54 8.89
CA PHE A 301 -12.45 -13.22 7.82
C PHE A 301 -11.62 -11.99 8.20
N ALA A 302 -10.41 -11.87 7.66
CA ALA A 302 -9.59 -10.67 7.81
C ALA A 302 -9.05 -10.21 6.46
N ILE A 303 -9.35 -8.96 6.08
CA ILE A 303 -9.00 -8.38 4.78
C ILE A 303 -8.16 -7.11 4.92
N GLY A 304 -7.36 -6.81 3.90
CA GLY A 304 -6.48 -5.64 3.84
C GLY A 304 -5.28 -5.75 4.77
N ASP A 305 -4.77 -4.60 5.21
CA ASP A 305 -3.49 -4.51 5.92
C ASP A 305 -3.42 -5.37 7.19
N VAL A 306 -4.55 -5.62 7.83
CA VAL A 306 -4.61 -6.38 9.10
C VAL A 306 -4.17 -7.83 8.95
N ASN A 307 -4.30 -8.44 7.74
CA ASN A 307 -3.81 -9.78 7.46
C ASN A 307 -2.33 -9.83 7.03
N GLY A 308 -1.74 -8.68 6.70
CA GLY A 308 -0.32 -8.56 6.36
C GLY A 308 0.10 -9.09 4.99
N ARG A 309 -0.83 -9.57 4.15
CA ARG A 309 -0.49 -10.11 2.82
C ARG A 309 -0.10 -9.03 1.84
N GLN A 310 -0.96 -8.02 1.67
CA GLN A 310 -0.75 -6.92 0.73
C GLN A 310 -1.36 -5.63 1.33
N MET A 311 -0.50 -4.67 1.70
CA MET A 311 -0.93 -3.41 2.31
C MET A 311 -1.24 -2.37 1.23
N LEU A 312 -2.24 -2.67 0.37
CA LEU A 312 -2.69 -1.84 -0.74
C LEU A 312 -4.22 -1.68 -0.68
N ALA A 313 -4.70 -0.47 -0.94
CA ALA A 313 -6.14 -0.16 -0.84
C ALA A 313 -6.98 -1.02 -1.80
N HIS A 314 -6.57 -1.13 -3.07
CA HIS A 314 -7.25 -1.94 -4.08
C HIS A 314 -7.15 -3.46 -3.77
N ALA A 315 -6.07 -3.93 -3.14
CA ALA A 315 -5.99 -5.30 -2.66
C ALA A 315 -7.06 -5.57 -1.58
N ALA A 316 -7.22 -4.65 -0.62
CA ALA A 316 -8.24 -4.77 0.41
C ALA A 316 -9.67 -4.75 -0.19
N GLU A 317 -9.94 -3.90 -1.19
CA GLU A 317 -11.23 -3.84 -1.90
C GLU A 317 -11.56 -5.17 -2.57
N VAL A 318 -10.61 -5.73 -3.32
CA VAL A 318 -10.81 -6.99 -4.06
C VAL A 318 -10.93 -8.18 -3.11
N GLN A 319 -10.14 -8.21 -2.02
CA GLN A 319 -10.29 -9.20 -0.95
C GLN A 319 -11.69 -9.14 -0.33
N GLY A 320 -12.22 -7.94 -0.07
CA GLY A 320 -13.58 -7.76 0.45
C GLY A 320 -14.65 -8.30 -0.48
N ILE A 321 -14.56 -8.03 -1.79
CA ILE A 321 -15.48 -8.56 -2.80
C ILE A 321 -15.40 -10.09 -2.84
N HIS A 322 -14.21 -10.67 -2.86
CA HIS A 322 -14.00 -12.11 -2.85
C HIS A 322 -14.63 -12.78 -1.62
N VAL A 323 -14.39 -12.23 -0.43
CA VAL A 323 -15.00 -12.76 0.81
C VAL A 323 -16.54 -12.72 0.75
N VAL A 324 -17.11 -11.62 0.26
CA VAL A 324 -18.58 -11.52 0.10
C VAL A 324 -19.09 -12.53 -0.94
N ASN A 325 -18.38 -12.74 -2.06
CA ASN A 325 -18.71 -13.78 -3.03
C ASN A 325 -18.72 -15.17 -2.37
N ARG A 326 -17.71 -15.48 -1.55
CA ARG A 326 -17.67 -16.76 -0.80
C ARG A 326 -18.84 -16.92 0.13
N ILE A 327 -19.23 -15.86 0.86
CA ILE A 327 -20.41 -15.85 1.75
C ILE A 327 -21.70 -16.10 0.96
N LEU A 328 -21.81 -15.58 -0.26
CA LEU A 328 -22.96 -15.72 -1.14
C LEU A 328 -22.97 -17.02 -1.96
N GLY A 329 -21.88 -17.81 -1.93
CA GLY A 329 -21.71 -18.98 -2.77
C GLY A 329 -21.46 -18.65 -4.25
N ILE A 330 -20.98 -17.44 -4.53
CA ILE A 330 -20.62 -16.99 -5.89
C ILE A 330 -19.14 -17.34 -6.14
N GLU A 331 -18.87 -18.02 -7.25
CA GLU A 331 -17.51 -18.28 -7.70
C GLU A 331 -16.94 -17.05 -8.41
N ASP A 332 -15.66 -16.72 -8.14
CA ASP A 332 -14.89 -15.70 -8.87
C ASP A 332 -13.51 -16.24 -9.27
N ASN A 333 -12.89 -15.56 -10.21
CA ASN A 333 -11.56 -15.92 -10.77
C ASN A 333 -10.53 -14.83 -10.44
N ILE A 334 -10.64 -14.19 -9.27
CA ILE A 334 -9.71 -13.13 -8.86
C ILE A 334 -8.33 -13.72 -8.61
N ARG A 335 -7.33 -13.18 -9.28
CA ARG A 335 -5.93 -13.61 -9.19
C ARG A 335 -5.14 -12.70 -8.25
N PHE A 336 -5.08 -13.05 -6.97
CA PHE A 336 -4.39 -12.26 -5.94
C PHE A 336 -2.87 -12.17 -6.12
N GLU A 337 -2.28 -13.11 -6.87
CA GLU A 337 -0.86 -13.07 -7.25
C GLU A 337 -0.57 -12.02 -8.35
N VAL A 338 -1.59 -11.57 -9.07
CA VAL A 338 -1.48 -10.53 -10.10
C VAL A 338 -1.97 -9.21 -9.52
N MET A 339 -1.19 -8.66 -8.58
CA MET A 339 -1.55 -7.43 -7.89
C MET A 339 -0.59 -6.31 -8.29
N PRO A 340 -1.05 -5.29 -9.05
CA PRO A 340 -0.21 -4.16 -9.42
C PRO A 340 0.07 -3.26 -8.22
N ALA A 341 1.23 -2.62 -8.23
CA ALA A 341 1.61 -1.61 -7.26
C ALA A 341 2.27 -0.41 -7.96
N ALA A 342 2.05 0.77 -7.42
CA ALA A 342 2.63 2.01 -7.93
C ALA A 342 3.12 2.91 -6.81
N ILE A 343 4.12 3.73 -7.13
CA ILE A 343 4.64 4.82 -6.32
C ILE A 343 4.57 6.11 -7.13
N PHE A 344 4.02 7.14 -6.52
CA PHE A 344 3.73 8.42 -7.16
C PHE A 344 4.82 9.46 -6.86
N THR A 345 6.04 9.09 -7.21
CA THR A 345 7.20 10.00 -7.25
C THR A 345 7.21 10.78 -8.59
N ASN A 346 8.19 11.63 -8.79
CA ASN A 346 8.46 12.21 -10.10
C ASN A 346 9.90 11.83 -10.52
N PRO A 347 10.03 10.95 -11.55
CA PRO A 347 8.99 10.21 -12.26
C PRO A 347 8.37 9.09 -11.40
N GLU A 348 7.21 8.56 -11.84
CA GLU A 348 6.53 7.44 -11.19
C GLU A 348 7.28 6.12 -11.37
N ALA A 349 6.96 5.13 -10.53
CA ALA A 349 7.32 3.74 -10.80
C ALA A 349 6.14 2.82 -10.48
N ALA A 350 6.01 1.73 -11.23
CA ALA A 350 4.93 0.75 -11.05
C ALA A 350 5.41 -0.66 -11.38
N CYS A 351 4.74 -1.64 -10.82
CA CYS A 351 5.05 -3.04 -11.09
C CYS A 351 3.82 -3.93 -10.96
N VAL A 352 3.87 -5.08 -11.61
CA VAL A 352 2.97 -6.22 -11.43
C VAL A 352 3.74 -7.51 -11.64
N GLY A 353 3.46 -8.51 -10.80
CA GLY A 353 4.14 -9.80 -10.83
C GLY A 353 5.55 -9.77 -10.20
N PRO A 354 6.29 -10.90 -10.24
CA PRO A 354 7.59 -11.03 -9.60
C PRO A 354 8.69 -10.20 -10.27
N SER A 355 9.61 -9.65 -9.48
CA SER A 355 10.80 -8.97 -10.01
C SER A 355 11.74 -9.94 -10.70
N GLU A 356 12.66 -9.42 -11.53
CA GLU A 356 13.74 -10.22 -12.13
C GLU A 356 14.56 -10.94 -11.05
N ASP A 357 14.80 -10.27 -9.91
CA ASP A 357 15.53 -10.86 -8.79
C ASP A 357 14.77 -12.03 -8.16
N GLN A 358 13.46 -11.90 -7.96
CA GLN A 358 12.58 -12.95 -7.45
C GLN A 358 12.47 -14.15 -8.42
N LEU A 359 12.38 -13.89 -9.73
CA LEU A 359 12.37 -14.95 -10.74
C LEU A 359 13.68 -15.76 -10.75
N LYS A 360 14.83 -15.08 -10.60
CA LYS A 360 16.15 -15.74 -10.47
C LYS A 360 16.23 -16.57 -9.20
N GLU A 361 15.80 -16.04 -8.07
CA GLU A 361 15.81 -16.72 -6.78
C GLU A 361 14.92 -17.98 -6.80
N ALA A 362 13.76 -17.88 -7.44
CA ALA A 362 12.83 -19.00 -7.62
C ALA A 362 13.29 -20.02 -8.67
N GLY A 363 14.37 -19.76 -9.43
CA GLY A 363 14.81 -20.61 -10.53
C GLY A 363 13.80 -20.73 -11.66
N THR A 364 12.88 -19.78 -11.79
CA THR A 364 11.87 -19.77 -12.86
C THR A 364 12.54 -19.39 -14.19
N PRO A 365 12.39 -20.17 -15.27
CA PRO A 365 12.92 -19.79 -16.58
C PRO A 365 12.18 -18.56 -17.12
N PHE A 366 12.91 -17.53 -17.53
CA PHE A 366 12.32 -16.30 -18.07
C PHE A 366 13.26 -15.60 -19.05
N GLU A 367 12.68 -14.69 -19.82
CA GLU A 367 13.36 -13.69 -20.64
C GLU A 367 12.87 -12.30 -20.23
N CYS A 368 13.77 -11.31 -20.16
CA CYS A 368 13.40 -9.91 -19.90
C CYS A 368 13.69 -9.05 -21.11
N HIS A 369 12.68 -8.27 -21.48
CA HIS A 369 12.68 -7.32 -22.60
C HIS A 369 12.56 -5.90 -22.06
N LYS A 370 13.27 -4.94 -22.66
CA LYS A 370 13.31 -3.55 -22.19
C LYS A 370 13.06 -2.58 -23.30
N SER A 371 12.37 -1.49 -22.98
CA SER A 371 12.26 -0.29 -23.79
C SER A 371 12.53 0.96 -22.96
N PHE A 372 12.78 2.08 -23.63
CA PHE A 372 13.16 3.33 -22.96
C PHE A 372 12.33 4.49 -23.48
N TYR A 373 11.84 5.34 -22.59
CA TYR A 373 11.05 6.52 -22.90
C TYR A 373 11.75 7.50 -23.87
N ARG A 374 13.08 7.60 -23.80
CA ARG A 374 13.87 8.43 -24.71
C ARG A 374 13.76 8.07 -26.20
N ALA A 375 13.24 6.89 -26.53
CA ALA A 375 12.96 6.45 -27.88
C ALA A 375 11.48 6.64 -28.29
N ASN A 376 10.61 6.99 -27.34
CA ASN A 376 9.18 7.14 -27.56
C ASN A 376 8.83 8.58 -27.95
N GLY A 377 8.12 8.76 -29.08
CA GLY A 377 7.79 10.08 -29.63
C GLY A 377 6.92 10.93 -28.70
N LYS A 378 5.97 10.33 -27.96
CA LYS A 378 5.14 11.04 -27.01
C LYS A 378 5.94 11.51 -25.79
N ALA A 379 6.83 10.68 -25.26
CA ALA A 379 7.72 11.04 -24.16
C ALA A 379 8.63 12.22 -24.52
N LEU A 380 9.20 12.22 -25.75
CA LEU A 380 9.99 13.33 -26.26
C LEU A 380 9.16 14.62 -26.37
N ALA A 381 7.93 14.52 -26.90
CA ALA A 381 7.03 15.68 -27.04
C ALA A 381 6.60 16.27 -25.67
N MET A 382 6.52 15.45 -24.64
CA MET A 382 6.21 15.87 -23.26
C MET A 382 7.42 16.39 -22.48
N GLY A 383 8.66 16.15 -22.95
CA GLY A 383 9.88 16.39 -22.18
C GLY A 383 10.13 15.36 -21.08
N GLU A 384 9.41 14.23 -21.08
CA GLU A 384 9.43 13.19 -20.03
C GLU A 384 10.22 11.96 -20.53
N THR A 385 11.50 12.16 -20.84
CA THR A 385 12.34 11.14 -21.50
C THR A 385 13.00 10.16 -20.54
N GLU A 386 12.95 10.43 -19.24
CA GLU A 386 13.52 9.56 -18.22
C GLU A 386 12.50 8.45 -17.87
N GLY A 387 12.76 7.26 -18.41
CA GLY A 387 11.88 6.13 -18.16
C GLY A 387 12.36 4.84 -18.81
N MET A 388 11.87 3.73 -18.30
CA MET A 388 12.13 2.38 -18.77
C MET A 388 10.94 1.47 -18.49
N VAL A 389 10.63 0.61 -19.42
CA VAL A 389 9.77 -0.56 -19.24
C VAL A 389 10.65 -1.81 -19.24
N LYS A 390 10.42 -2.71 -18.30
CA LYS A 390 10.96 -4.06 -18.24
C LYS A 390 9.79 -5.04 -18.20
N LEU A 391 9.66 -5.89 -19.20
CA LEU A 391 8.69 -6.98 -19.24
C LEU A 391 9.46 -8.30 -19.10
N CYS A 392 9.06 -9.15 -18.17
CA CYS A 392 9.57 -10.52 -18.09
C CYS A 392 8.48 -11.50 -18.54
N CYS A 393 8.84 -12.45 -19.37
CA CYS A 393 7.95 -13.48 -19.89
C CYS A 393 8.59 -14.85 -19.83
N GLU A 394 7.80 -15.91 -20.02
CA GLU A 394 8.34 -17.25 -20.28
C GLU A 394 9.21 -17.24 -21.55
N PRO A 395 10.20 -18.14 -21.67
CA PRO A 395 11.07 -18.18 -22.85
C PRO A 395 10.30 -18.28 -24.16
N LYS A 396 10.90 -17.75 -25.24
CA LYS A 396 10.34 -17.71 -26.61
C LYS A 396 9.09 -16.84 -26.72
N GLU A 397 9.13 -15.64 -26.09
CA GLU A 397 8.01 -14.70 -26.05
C GLU A 397 6.71 -15.34 -25.54
N GLY A 398 6.84 -16.25 -24.57
CA GLY A 398 5.73 -16.95 -23.94
C GLY A 398 4.87 -16.05 -23.05
N ARG A 399 4.15 -16.64 -22.09
CA ARG A 399 3.23 -15.88 -21.21
C ARG A 399 3.97 -14.77 -20.46
N LEU A 400 3.34 -13.61 -20.37
CA LEU A 400 3.81 -12.50 -19.55
C LEU A 400 3.79 -12.91 -18.06
N LEU A 401 4.90 -12.72 -17.37
CA LEU A 401 5.08 -13.02 -15.95
C LEU A 401 5.03 -11.75 -15.11
N SER A 402 5.64 -10.66 -15.58
CA SER A 402 5.69 -9.41 -14.84
C SER A 402 5.99 -8.20 -15.72
N ALA A 403 5.65 -7.02 -15.18
CA ALA A 403 6.05 -5.74 -15.71
C ALA A 403 6.59 -4.84 -14.60
N HIS A 404 7.67 -4.13 -14.90
CA HIS A 404 8.28 -3.12 -14.03
C HIS A 404 8.53 -1.87 -14.85
N ILE A 405 7.88 -0.78 -14.49
CA ILE A 405 7.87 0.47 -15.24
C ILE A 405 8.39 1.59 -14.36
N PHE A 406 9.22 2.43 -14.92
CA PHE A 406 9.73 3.66 -14.31
C PHE A 406 9.61 4.76 -15.35
N GLY A 407 8.94 5.85 -15.05
CA GLY A 407 8.71 6.96 -15.98
C GLY A 407 7.35 7.61 -15.80
N ALA A 408 7.06 8.62 -16.61
CA ALA A 408 5.77 9.31 -16.60
C ALA A 408 4.60 8.33 -16.83
N HIS A 409 3.53 8.48 -16.07
CA HIS A 409 2.32 7.64 -16.15
C HIS A 409 2.55 6.13 -15.93
N ALA A 410 3.61 5.75 -15.23
CA ALA A 410 3.88 4.33 -14.98
C ALA A 410 2.73 3.63 -14.26
N ALA A 411 2.03 4.33 -13.35
CA ALA A 411 0.87 3.82 -12.62
C ALA A 411 -0.31 3.47 -13.53
N ASP A 412 -0.52 4.24 -14.60
CA ASP A 412 -1.58 3.97 -15.58
C ASP A 412 -1.15 2.87 -16.57
N LEU A 413 0.09 2.92 -17.05
CA LEU A 413 0.62 1.98 -18.03
C LEU A 413 0.72 0.54 -17.52
N VAL A 414 1.07 0.36 -16.25
CA VAL A 414 1.16 -0.99 -15.65
C VAL A 414 -0.19 -1.71 -15.67
N GLN A 415 -1.30 -0.97 -15.71
CA GLN A 415 -2.64 -1.54 -15.69
C GLN A 415 -2.96 -2.30 -16.97
N GLU A 416 -2.46 -1.83 -18.12
CA GLU A 416 -2.58 -2.56 -19.37
C GLU A 416 -1.89 -3.93 -19.29
N VAL A 417 -0.63 -3.96 -18.84
CA VAL A 417 0.12 -5.23 -18.70
C VAL A 417 -0.51 -6.13 -17.63
N THR A 418 -1.07 -5.55 -16.57
CA THR A 418 -1.82 -6.31 -15.55
C THR A 418 -2.99 -7.07 -16.17
N ALA A 419 -3.73 -6.44 -17.10
CA ALA A 419 -4.83 -7.11 -17.80
C ALA A 419 -4.33 -8.28 -18.66
N TYR A 420 -3.23 -8.09 -19.40
CA TYR A 420 -2.63 -9.17 -20.19
C TYR A 420 -2.15 -10.34 -19.31
N ILE A 421 -1.48 -10.07 -18.20
CA ILE A 421 -1.02 -11.11 -17.25
C ILE A 421 -2.23 -11.85 -16.66
N THR A 422 -3.27 -11.12 -16.27
CA THR A 422 -4.50 -11.71 -15.72
C THR A 422 -5.15 -12.69 -16.68
N LEU A 423 -5.15 -12.37 -17.97
CA LEU A 423 -5.69 -13.21 -19.05
C LEU A 423 -4.74 -14.32 -19.50
N GLY A 424 -3.51 -14.38 -18.95
CA GLY A 424 -2.49 -15.36 -19.35
C GLY A 424 -1.94 -15.14 -20.75
N ALA A 425 -1.98 -13.89 -21.24
CA ALA A 425 -1.51 -13.54 -22.57
C ALA A 425 0.04 -13.59 -22.69
N THR A 426 0.51 -13.72 -23.91
CA THR A 426 1.94 -13.78 -24.25
C THR A 426 2.49 -12.40 -24.61
N LEU A 427 3.81 -12.24 -24.54
CA LEU A 427 4.50 -11.04 -25.02
C LEU A 427 4.20 -10.77 -26.51
N ARG A 428 4.12 -11.83 -27.30
CA ARG A 428 3.76 -11.73 -28.72
C ARG A 428 2.37 -11.10 -28.92
N GLN A 429 1.36 -11.54 -28.14
CA GLN A 429 0.00 -10.97 -28.22
C GLN A 429 -0.03 -9.48 -27.83
N LEU A 430 0.76 -9.07 -26.82
CA LEU A 430 0.92 -7.66 -26.48
C LEU A 430 1.49 -6.86 -27.66
N ARG A 431 2.55 -7.35 -28.30
CA ARG A 431 3.18 -6.70 -29.47
C ARG A 431 2.28 -6.63 -30.71
N GLU A 432 1.41 -7.61 -30.90
CA GLU A 432 0.44 -7.65 -32.02
C GLU A 432 -0.79 -6.77 -31.76
N THR A 433 -0.96 -6.24 -30.55
CA THR A 433 -2.05 -5.31 -30.21
C THR A 433 -1.75 -3.92 -30.76
N VAL A 434 -2.71 -3.35 -31.52
CA VAL A 434 -2.54 -2.01 -32.08
C VAL A 434 -2.64 -0.95 -31.03
N HIS A 435 -1.63 -0.12 -30.90
CA HIS A 435 -1.60 1.03 -29.99
C HIS A 435 -1.82 2.35 -30.75
N ILE A 436 -2.45 3.31 -30.08
CA ILE A 436 -2.68 4.65 -30.64
C ILE A 436 -1.34 5.39 -30.72
N HIS A 437 -1.06 5.99 -31.87
CA HIS A 437 0.10 6.85 -32.09
C HIS A 437 -0.28 8.34 -32.10
N PRO A 438 0.48 9.26 -31.39
CA PRO A 438 1.56 8.96 -30.46
C PRO A 438 1.04 8.84 -29.02
N THR A 439 1.43 7.79 -28.31
CA THR A 439 1.08 7.57 -26.89
C THR A 439 2.27 7.04 -26.10
N LEU A 440 2.22 7.15 -24.76
CA LEU A 440 3.19 6.49 -23.90
C LEU A 440 3.03 4.97 -23.87
N SER A 441 1.82 4.43 -24.14
CA SER A 441 1.60 2.98 -24.16
C SER A 441 2.38 2.26 -25.27
N GLU A 442 2.81 2.95 -26.34
CA GLU A 442 3.68 2.34 -27.37
C GLU A 442 5.00 1.83 -26.77
N VAL A 443 5.48 2.39 -25.64
CA VAL A 443 6.68 1.90 -24.97
C VAL A 443 6.53 0.45 -24.48
N LEU A 444 5.31 -0.05 -24.28
CA LEU A 444 5.04 -1.43 -23.87
C LEU A 444 5.29 -2.45 -25.00
N ILE A 445 5.11 -2.06 -26.25
CA ILE A 445 5.29 -2.92 -27.42
C ILE A 445 6.66 -2.77 -28.09
N GLU A 446 7.40 -1.71 -27.79
CA GLU A 446 8.75 -1.43 -28.32
C GLU A 446 9.85 -2.12 -27.51
N VAL A 447 9.52 -3.05 -26.62
CA VAL A 447 10.49 -3.80 -25.81
C VAL A 447 11.34 -4.75 -26.67
N ASN A 448 12.66 -4.79 -26.45
CA ASN A 448 13.64 -5.60 -27.17
C ASN A 448 14.42 -6.50 -26.20
#